data_757dd94c51624feaee15f63f38bc3eba
#
_entry.id   757dd94c51624feaee15f63f38bc3eba
#
_cell.length_a   1.000
_cell.length_b   1.000
_cell.length_c   1.000
_cell.angle_alpha   90.00
_cell.angle_beta   90.00
_cell.angle_gamma   90.00
#
_symmetry.space_group_name_H-M   'P 1'
#
loop_
_entity.id
_entity.type
_entity.pdbx_description
1 polymer ?
#
loop_
_entity_poly.entity_id
_entity_poly.type
_entity_poly.pdbx_seq_one_letter_code
_entity_poly.pdbx_strand_id
1 'polypeptide(L)'
;MGRKYTDNFYEIFDDYAILKIKYKNEYIDCYLDIEDISFVQEKHWRTSHKRNKVYIVTGKSGNEKEPLTYLHNYLMHYTPVPQREVDHIDGNSCNNRKSNLRIVSRQVNIDNTKVRIDNKIGIRGVSQISKTKRYKCDFSYHGKRFYFKYWNTIEEAVYNRKIAEEYFGIETLKKNPLAKQYIDLLTEEQKRLIENYVYNKIS
;
A
#
# COMPACT_ATOMS: atom_id res chain seq x y z
N MET A 1 -22.61 27.88 16.45
CA MET A 1 -23.44 27.02 15.58
C MET A 1 -22.67 25.71 15.36
N GLY A 2 -23.15 24.59 15.96
CA GLY A 2 -22.56 23.27 15.73
C GLY A 2 -22.76 22.88 14.25
N ARG A 3 -21.70 22.34 13.60
CA ARG A 3 -21.85 21.77 12.26
C ARG A 3 -22.93 20.68 12.31
N LYS A 4 -24.01 20.83 11.53
CA LYS A 4 -24.94 19.74 11.27
C LYS A 4 -24.17 18.67 10.53
N TYR A 5 -23.91 17.54 11.16
CA TYR A 5 -23.40 16.37 10.50
C TYR A 5 -24.51 15.84 9.59
N THR A 6 -24.18 15.59 8.33
CA THR A 6 -25.09 14.86 7.44
C THR A 6 -25.06 13.40 7.88
N ASP A 7 -26.25 12.83 8.12
CA ASP A 7 -26.36 11.45 8.56
C ASP A 7 -25.75 10.50 7.51
N ASN A 8 -24.96 9.54 8.00
CA ASN A 8 -24.55 8.43 7.16
C ASN A 8 -25.77 7.57 6.86
N PHE A 9 -25.90 7.04 5.66
CA PHE A 9 -26.94 6.07 5.34
C PHE A 9 -26.34 4.82 4.70
N TYR A 10 -27.12 3.73 4.71
CA TYR A 10 -26.67 2.42 4.31
C TYR A 10 -27.56 1.87 3.20
N GLU A 11 -26.96 1.35 2.16
CA GLU A 11 -27.61 0.49 1.18
C GLU A 11 -27.23 -0.96 1.53
N ILE A 12 -28.24 -1.82 1.71
CA ILE A 12 -28.04 -3.19 2.18
C ILE A 12 -28.28 -4.15 1.01
N PHE A 13 -27.35 -5.07 0.83
CA PHE A 13 -27.36 -6.15 -0.16
C PHE A 13 -27.33 -7.49 0.57
N ASP A 14 -27.37 -8.61 -0.16
CA ASP A 14 -27.46 -9.95 0.46
C ASP A 14 -26.28 -10.31 1.36
N ASP A 15 -25.04 -9.95 0.99
CA ASP A 15 -23.81 -10.34 1.70
C ASP A 15 -22.90 -9.16 2.07
N TYR A 16 -23.30 -7.93 1.75
CA TYR A 16 -22.57 -6.72 2.08
C TYR A 16 -23.47 -5.51 2.22
N ALA A 17 -22.94 -4.45 2.78
CA ALA A 17 -23.58 -3.15 2.81
C ALA A 17 -22.66 -2.06 2.28
N ILE A 18 -23.25 -0.98 1.78
CA ILE A 18 -22.53 0.23 1.39
C ILE A 18 -22.89 1.35 2.36
N LEU A 19 -21.91 1.80 3.13
CA LEU A 19 -22.02 3.03 3.90
C LEU A 19 -21.77 4.22 2.97
N LYS A 20 -22.78 5.03 2.74
CA LYS A 20 -22.74 6.25 1.92
C LYS A 20 -22.33 7.43 2.78
N ILE A 21 -21.20 8.04 2.44
CA ILE A 21 -20.62 9.17 3.18
C ILE A 21 -20.61 10.39 2.27
N LYS A 22 -21.29 11.44 2.68
CA LYS A 22 -21.35 12.69 1.90
C LYS A 22 -20.00 13.39 1.88
N TYR A 23 -19.51 13.69 0.69
CA TYR A 23 -18.34 14.49 0.47
C TYR A 23 -18.58 15.51 -0.64
N LYS A 24 -18.62 16.79 -0.27
CA LYS A 24 -19.06 17.89 -1.15
C LYS A 24 -20.47 17.61 -1.72
N ASN A 25 -20.60 17.50 -3.04
CA ASN A 25 -21.85 17.24 -3.74
C ASN A 25 -22.04 15.76 -4.15
N GLU A 26 -21.15 14.87 -3.70
CA GLU A 26 -21.14 13.45 -4.06
C GLU A 26 -21.19 12.57 -2.81
N TYR A 27 -21.42 11.29 -3.02
CA TYR A 27 -21.28 10.27 -1.98
C TYR A 27 -20.09 9.37 -2.28
N ILE A 28 -19.35 9.05 -1.23
CA ILE A 28 -18.29 8.05 -1.26
C ILE A 28 -18.87 6.75 -0.75
N ASP A 29 -18.74 5.71 -1.54
CA ASP A 29 -19.17 4.36 -1.21
C ASP A 29 -18.11 3.63 -0.39
N CYS A 30 -18.52 3.16 0.79
CA CYS A 30 -17.66 2.37 1.67
C CYS A 30 -18.28 0.99 1.91
N TYR A 31 -17.63 -0.05 1.46
CA TYR A 31 -18.10 -1.43 1.54
C TYR A 31 -17.84 -2.03 2.93
N LEU A 32 -18.84 -2.71 3.48
CA LEU A 32 -18.85 -3.32 4.80
C LEU A 32 -19.47 -4.71 4.73
N ASP A 33 -19.13 -5.57 5.68
CA ASP A 33 -19.91 -6.76 5.92
C ASP A 33 -21.22 -6.40 6.66
N ILE A 34 -22.33 -7.09 6.36
CA ILE A 34 -23.65 -6.81 6.93
C ILE A 34 -23.62 -6.84 8.46
N GLU A 35 -22.93 -7.81 9.02
CA GLU A 35 -22.81 -8.02 10.47
C GLU A 35 -22.18 -6.83 11.21
N ASP A 36 -21.43 -5.98 10.50
CA ASP A 36 -20.76 -4.83 11.11
C ASP A 36 -21.62 -3.55 11.15
N ILE A 37 -22.78 -3.53 10.48
CA ILE A 37 -23.64 -2.33 10.38
C ILE A 37 -24.00 -1.79 11.77
N SER A 38 -24.50 -2.67 12.66
CA SER A 38 -24.90 -2.26 14.02
C SER A 38 -23.77 -1.60 14.79
N PHE A 39 -22.55 -2.14 14.66
CA PHE A 39 -21.37 -1.62 15.31
C PHE A 39 -20.88 -0.31 14.68
N VAL A 40 -20.94 -0.19 13.35
CA VAL A 40 -20.53 1.02 12.62
C VAL A 40 -21.50 2.17 12.84
N GLN A 41 -22.80 1.91 12.99
CA GLN A 41 -23.84 2.92 13.26
C GLN A 41 -23.68 3.66 14.61
N GLU A 42 -22.93 3.11 15.55
CA GLU A 42 -22.66 3.77 16.83
C GLU A 42 -21.82 5.06 16.67
N LYS A 43 -21.17 5.26 15.53
CA LYS A 43 -20.30 6.39 15.26
C LYS A 43 -20.74 7.15 14.02
N HIS A 44 -20.42 8.45 13.99
CA HIS A 44 -20.54 9.26 12.80
C HIS A 44 -19.25 9.22 11.98
N TRP A 45 -19.36 8.79 10.72
CA TRP A 45 -18.23 8.63 9.83
C TRP A 45 -18.14 9.76 8.81
N ARG A 46 -16.92 10.13 8.46
CA ARG A 46 -16.59 11.14 7.45
C ARG A 46 -15.37 10.72 6.64
N THR A 47 -15.18 11.32 5.49
CA THR A 47 -14.01 11.09 4.67
C THR A 47 -12.78 11.86 5.20
N SER A 48 -11.62 11.25 5.06
CA SER A 48 -10.31 11.86 5.26
C SER A 48 -9.44 11.59 4.05
N HIS A 49 -8.99 12.66 3.40
CA HIS A 49 -8.15 12.56 2.20
C HIS A 49 -6.69 12.64 2.60
N LYS A 50 -5.93 11.58 2.31
CA LYS A 50 -4.50 11.52 2.59
C LYS A 50 -3.75 11.10 1.34
N ARG A 51 -2.95 12.00 0.79
CA ARG A 51 -2.33 11.80 -0.52
C ARG A 51 -3.41 11.54 -1.57
N ASN A 52 -3.32 10.45 -2.32
CA ASN A 52 -4.29 10.07 -3.37
C ASN A 52 -5.31 9.00 -2.89
N LYS A 53 -5.49 8.84 -1.58
CA LYS A 53 -6.43 7.88 -1.00
C LYS A 53 -7.49 8.56 -0.14
N VAL A 54 -8.68 8.01 -0.15
CA VAL A 54 -9.79 8.40 0.73
C VAL A 54 -9.89 7.36 1.85
N TYR A 55 -9.86 7.81 3.08
CA TYR A 55 -10.09 6.97 4.26
C TYR A 55 -11.37 7.38 4.96
N ILE A 56 -12.00 6.44 5.62
CA ILE A 56 -13.18 6.68 6.43
C ILE A 56 -12.74 6.77 7.89
N VAL A 57 -13.14 7.86 8.56
CA VAL A 57 -12.68 8.18 9.91
C VAL A 57 -13.79 8.75 10.77
N THR A 58 -13.65 8.60 12.08
CA THR A 58 -14.46 9.28 13.11
C THR A 58 -13.56 10.01 14.09
N GLY A 59 -14.12 10.83 14.98
CA GLY A 59 -13.37 11.59 15.98
C GLY A 59 -12.55 12.73 15.37
N LYS A 60 -11.64 13.31 16.19
CA LYS A 60 -10.80 14.45 15.81
C LYS A 60 -9.34 14.20 16.20
N SER A 61 -8.42 14.64 15.35
CA SER A 61 -7.01 14.64 15.69
C SER A 61 -6.73 15.57 16.85
N GLY A 62 -5.97 15.09 17.85
CA GLY A 62 -5.62 15.87 19.03
C GLY A 62 -6.75 16.01 20.08
N ASN A 63 -7.88 15.32 19.92
CA ASN A 63 -8.93 15.27 20.94
C ASN A 63 -8.85 13.93 21.69
N GLU A 64 -8.51 13.98 22.98
CA GLU A 64 -8.37 12.76 23.81
C GLU A 64 -9.70 12.05 24.07
N LYS A 65 -10.82 12.78 24.13
CA LYS A 65 -12.15 12.20 24.37
C LYS A 65 -12.71 11.52 23.11
N GLU A 66 -12.39 12.06 21.95
CA GLU A 66 -12.80 11.54 20.63
C GLU A 66 -11.60 11.44 19.70
N PRO A 67 -10.68 10.51 19.94
CA PRO A 67 -9.48 10.39 19.12
C PRO A 67 -9.82 10.02 17.68
N LEU A 68 -9.01 10.51 16.74
CA LEU A 68 -9.16 10.17 15.33
C LEU A 68 -8.99 8.66 15.15
N THR A 69 -10.07 8.02 14.73
CA THR A 69 -10.11 6.56 14.51
C THR A 69 -10.46 6.26 13.06
N TYR A 70 -9.67 5.41 12.42
CA TYR A 70 -9.94 4.90 11.08
C TYR A 70 -10.93 3.74 11.15
N LEU A 71 -11.86 3.65 10.18
CA LEU A 71 -12.90 2.61 10.14
C LEU A 71 -12.30 1.20 10.11
N HIS A 72 -11.27 0.95 9.29
CA HIS A 72 -10.60 -0.35 9.24
C HIS A 72 -9.98 -0.74 10.59
N ASN A 73 -9.44 0.22 11.36
CA ASN A 73 -8.93 -0.07 12.71
C ASN A 73 -10.08 -0.39 13.67
N TYR A 74 -11.18 0.36 13.56
CA TYR A 74 -12.37 0.17 14.39
C TYR A 74 -12.97 -1.22 14.17
N LEU A 75 -13.16 -1.64 12.92
CA LEU A 75 -13.69 -2.95 12.56
C LEU A 75 -12.78 -4.12 12.98
N MET A 76 -11.48 -3.93 12.90
CA MET A 76 -10.49 -4.92 13.31
C MET A 76 -10.20 -4.90 14.83
N HIS A 77 -10.90 -4.07 15.61
CA HIS A 77 -10.61 -3.83 17.05
C HIS A 77 -9.13 -3.56 17.29
N TYR A 78 -8.51 -2.84 16.34
CA TYR A 78 -7.08 -2.65 16.31
C TYR A 78 -6.65 -1.31 16.91
N THR A 79 -5.86 -1.38 17.99
CA THR A 79 -5.14 -0.21 18.49
C THR A 79 -3.81 -0.09 17.75
N PRO A 80 -3.53 1.05 17.09
CA PRO A 80 -2.27 1.24 16.38
C PRO A 80 -1.05 1.05 17.28
N VAL A 81 -0.13 0.18 16.84
CA VAL A 81 1.16 -0.04 17.50
C VAL A 81 2.30 0.21 16.52
N PRO A 82 3.50 0.58 16.98
CA PRO A 82 4.65 0.75 16.11
C PRO A 82 4.91 -0.49 15.27
N GLN A 83 5.30 -0.31 14.02
CA GLN A 83 5.69 -1.35 13.07
C GLN A 83 4.55 -2.26 12.55
N ARG A 84 3.31 -2.08 12.98
CA ARG A 84 2.15 -2.82 12.46
C ARG A 84 1.04 -1.88 12.04
N GLU A 85 0.24 -2.29 11.07
CA GLU A 85 -0.88 -1.49 10.52
C GLU A 85 -1.95 -2.44 9.97
N VAL A 86 -3.19 -1.96 9.91
CA VAL A 86 -4.24 -2.62 9.13
C VAL A 86 -4.09 -2.21 7.67
N ASP A 87 -4.02 -3.19 6.79
CA ASP A 87 -3.85 -3.03 5.34
C ASP A 87 -5.09 -3.52 4.59
N HIS A 88 -5.42 -2.85 3.49
CA HIS A 88 -6.45 -3.28 2.54
C HIS A 88 -5.78 -4.13 1.45
N ILE A 89 -6.12 -5.41 1.38
CA ILE A 89 -5.48 -6.39 0.48
C ILE A 89 -5.57 -5.95 -0.99
N ASP A 90 -6.72 -5.43 -1.41
CA ASP A 90 -6.94 -4.91 -2.77
C ASP A 90 -6.38 -3.49 -3.00
N GLY A 91 -5.91 -2.84 -1.93
CA GLY A 91 -5.41 -1.45 -1.94
C GLY A 91 -6.51 -0.39 -2.02
N ASN A 92 -7.81 -0.76 -1.97
CA ASN A 92 -8.95 0.15 -1.93
C ASN A 92 -9.32 0.46 -0.48
N SER A 93 -9.01 1.67 -0.01
CA SER A 93 -9.28 2.11 1.36
C SER A 93 -10.76 2.31 1.69
N CYS A 94 -11.65 2.19 0.71
CA CYS A 94 -13.10 2.19 0.90
C CYS A 94 -13.70 0.78 0.95
N ASN A 95 -12.92 -0.27 0.70
CA ASN A 95 -13.36 -1.66 0.87
C ASN A 95 -12.97 -2.16 2.26
N ASN A 96 -13.86 -1.95 3.24
CA ASN A 96 -13.64 -2.29 4.64
C ASN A 96 -14.29 -3.62 5.05
N ARG A 97 -14.57 -4.52 4.12
CA ARG A 97 -14.97 -5.89 4.45
C ARG A 97 -13.82 -6.62 5.14
N LYS A 98 -14.11 -7.41 6.19
CA LYS A 98 -13.08 -8.12 6.98
C LYS A 98 -12.23 -9.06 6.12
N SER A 99 -12.82 -9.67 5.09
CA SER A 99 -12.10 -10.49 4.11
C SER A 99 -11.01 -9.73 3.33
N ASN A 100 -11.12 -8.40 3.26
CA ASN A 100 -10.16 -7.50 2.60
C ASN A 100 -9.19 -6.82 3.59
N LEU A 101 -9.39 -6.99 4.89
CA LEU A 101 -8.57 -6.37 5.93
C LEU A 101 -7.60 -7.38 6.54
N ARG A 102 -6.37 -6.95 6.80
CA ARG A 102 -5.36 -7.76 7.49
C ARG A 102 -4.43 -6.90 8.34
N ILE A 103 -3.96 -7.45 9.46
CA ILE A 103 -2.93 -6.79 10.27
C ILE A 103 -1.56 -7.27 9.79
N VAL A 104 -0.75 -6.37 9.29
CA VAL A 104 0.56 -6.65 8.72
C VAL A 104 1.65 -5.80 9.36
N SER A 105 2.92 -6.22 9.19
CA SER A 105 4.03 -5.33 9.48
C SER A 105 4.03 -4.15 8.50
N ARG A 106 4.55 -3.01 8.95
CA ARG A 106 4.71 -1.84 8.08
C ARG A 106 5.50 -2.15 6.81
N GLN A 107 6.48 -3.06 6.88
CA GLN A 107 7.24 -3.50 5.73
C GLN A 107 6.35 -4.22 4.70
N VAL A 108 5.51 -5.16 5.15
CA VAL A 108 4.58 -5.89 4.26
C VAL A 108 3.56 -4.93 3.62
N ASN A 109 3.04 -3.95 4.38
CA ASN A 109 2.14 -2.93 3.82
C ASN A 109 2.84 -2.07 2.77
N ILE A 110 4.09 -1.66 3.03
CA ILE A 110 4.91 -0.96 2.05
C ILE A 110 5.09 -1.83 0.79
N ASP A 111 5.35 -3.10 0.92
CA ASP A 111 5.57 -4.03 -0.21
C ASP A 111 4.30 -4.27 -1.02
N ASN A 112 3.13 -4.21 -0.39
CA ASN A 112 1.82 -4.28 -1.05
C ASN A 112 1.41 -2.98 -1.78
N THR A 113 2.18 -1.90 -1.67
CA THR A 113 1.86 -0.64 -2.32
C THR A 113 1.97 -0.78 -3.84
N LYS A 114 0.92 -0.39 -4.58
CA LYS A 114 0.92 -0.37 -6.05
C LYS A 114 2.08 0.47 -6.59
N VAL A 115 2.58 0.07 -7.76
CA VAL A 115 3.57 0.88 -8.50
C VAL A 115 2.99 2.27 -8.74
N ARG A 116 3.79 3.31 -8.55
CA ARG A 116 3.36 4.70 -8.76
C ARG A 116 2.96 4.92 -10.21
N ILE A 117 1.91 5.70 -10.44
CA ILE A 117 1.38 5.98 -11.78
C ILE A 117 2.39 6.68 -12.69
N ASP A 118 3.34 7.42 -12.11
CA ASP A 118 4.43 8.08 -12.84
C ASP A 118 5.63 7.15 -13.14
N ASN A 119 5.61 5.93 -12.63
CA ASN A 119 6.63 4.92 -12.93
C ASN A 119 6.31 4.20 -14.25
N LYS A 120 6.84 4.75 -15.34
CA LYS A 120 6.65 4.23 -16.71
C LYS A 120 7.22 2.80 -16.91
N ILE A 121 8.10 2.34 -16.03
CA ILE A 121 8.69 0.99 -16.09
C ILE A 121 7.72 -0.08 -15.59
N GLY A 122 6.78 0.29 -14.71
CA GLY A 122 5.84 -0.67 -14.11
C GLY A 122 6.46 -1.56 -13.02
N ILE A 123 7.75 -1.39 -12.71
CA ILE A 123 8.45 -2.15 -11.66
C ILE A 123 8.76 -1.22 -10.49
N ARG A 124 8.28 -1.61 -9.31
CA ARG A 124 8.52 -0.85 -8.09
C ARG A 124 10.01 -0.74 -7.75
N GLY A 125 10.43 0.49 -7.40
CA GLY A 125 11.81 0.77 -7.02
C GLY A 125 12.78 0.81 -8.20
N VAL A 126 12.33 0.56 -9.42
CA VAL A 126 13.14 0.72 -10.64
C VAL A 126 12.66 1.94 -11.41
N SER A 127 13.56 2.82 -11.79
CA SER A 127 13.25 4.03 -12.55
C SER A 127 14.39 4.42 -13.48
N GLN A 128 14.04 5.07 -14.59
CA GLN A 128 15.04 5.63 -15.51
C GLN A 128 15.42 7.06 -15.08
N ILE A 129 16.70 7.36 -15.12
CA ILE A 129 17.24 8.71 -14.88
C ILE A 129 17.22 9.46 -16.20
N SER A 130 16.38 10.48 -16.30
CA SER A 130 16.15 11.23 -17.54
C SER A 130 17.44 11.81 -18.14
N LYS A 131 18.35 12.32 -17.31
CA LYS A 131 19.60 12.97 -17.74
C LYS A 131 20.60 11.98 -18.34
N THR A 132 20.78 10.82 -17.75
CA THR A 132 21.81 9.84 -18.16
C THR A 132 21.26 8.66 -18.93
N LYS A 133 19.95 8.52 -19.02
CA LYS A 133 19.22 7.37 -19.58
C LYS A 133 19.53 6.04 -18.86
N ARG A 134 20.30 6.06 -17.79
CA ARG A 134 20.60 4.89 -16.97
C ARG A 134 19.43 4.55 -16.06
N TYR A 135 19.45 3.35 -15.52
CA TYR A 135 18.42 2.84 -14.63
C TYR A 135 18.91 2.77 -13.20
N LYS A 136 18.02 3.13 -12.28
CA LYS A 136 18.24 3.16 -10.85
C LYS A 136 17.38 2.11 -10.18
N CYS A 137 17.96 1.39 -9.21
CA CYS A 137 17.25 0.53 -8.28
C CYS A 137 17.21 1.20 -6.90
N ASP A 138 16.04 1.55 -6.42
CA ASP A 138 15.80 2.07 -5.06
C ASP A 138 15.27 0.94 -4.19
N PHE A 139 15.98 0.60 -3.13
CA PHE A 139 15.58 -0.42 -2.17
C PHE A 139 15.78 0.06 -0.73
N SER A 140 14.80 -0.24 0.12
CA SER A 140 14.88 0.03 1.56
C SER A 140 14.26 -1.12 2.32
N TYR A 141 14.91 -1.51 3.43
CA TYR A 141 14.43 -2.54 4.30
C TYR A 141 14.61 -2.12 5.77
N HIS A 142 13.57 -2.22 6.58
CA HIS A 142 13.55 -1.80 7.98
C HIS A 142 14.13 -0.39 8.23
N GLY A 143 13.84 0.56 7.33
CA GLY A 143 14.32 1.95 7.43
C GLY A 143 15.74 2.18 6.90
N LYS A 144 16.53 1.13 6.69
CA LYS A 144 17.84 1.21 6.04
C LYS A 144 17.66 1.29 4.53
N ARG A 145 18.27 2.30 3.89
CA ARG A 145 18.27 2.45 2.43
C ARG A 145 19.56 1.91 1.85
N PHE A 146 19.44 1.11 0.79
CA PHE A 146 20.56 0.53 0.05
C PHE A 146 20.75 1.31 -1.25
N TYR A 147 21.99 1.74 -1.50
CA TYR A 147 22.38 2.50 -2.67
C TYR A 147 23.16 1.63 -3.63
N PHE A 148 22.54 1.32 -4.78
CA PHE A 148 23.17 0.56 -5.84
C PHE A 148 23.73 1.48 -6.91
N LYS A 149 24.65 0.96 -7.74
CA LYS A 149 25.13 1.69 -8.92
C LYS A 149 23.99 1.90 -9.91
N TYR A 150 24.17 2.80 -10.85
CA TYR A 150 23.26 2.95 -11.97
C TYR A 150 23.57 1.91 -13.04
N TRP A 151 22.53 1.26 -13.54
CA TRP A 151 22.60 0.21 -14.52
C TRP A 151 22.39 0.77 -15.93
N ASN A 152 22.97 0.11 -16.94
CA ASN A 152 22.85 0.55 -18.31
C ASN A 152 21.51 0.11 -18.93
N THR A 153 20.98 -1.02 -18.48
CA THR A 153 19.73 -1.59 -18.98
C THR A 153 18.69 -1.71 -17.87
N ILE A 154 17.42 -1.81 -18.26
CA ILE A 154 16.30 -2.00 -17.35
C ILE A 154 16.36 -3.40 -16.72
N GLU A 155 16.75 -4.40 -17.50
CA GLU A 155 16.86 -5.79 -17.10
C GLU A 155 17.82 -5.94 -15.92
N GLU A 156 19.01 -5.32 -16.01
CA GLU A 156 20.00 -5.30 -14.94
C GLU A 156 19.44 -4.65 -13.65
N ALA A 157 18.75 -3.53 -13.78
CA ALA A 157 18.16 -2.83 -12.63
C ALA A 157 17.01 -3.63 -11.98
N VAL A 158 16.19 -4.31 -12.80
CA VAL A 158 15.12 -5.19 -12.32
C VAL A 158 15.69 -6.41 -11.61
N TYR A 159 16.73 -7.02 -12.17
CA TYR A 159 17.37 -8.16 -11.55
C TYR A 159 18.09 -7.80 -10.25
N ASN A 160 18.79 -6.65 -10.21
CA ASN A 160 19.30 -6.12 -8.93
C ASN A 160 18.20 -6.00 -7.87
N ARG A 161 17.03 -5.47 -8.26
CA ARG A 161 15.90 -5.33 -7.33
C ARG A 161 15.41 -6.68 -6.83
N LYS A 162 15.31 -7.68 -7.70
CA LYS A 162 14.92 -9.05 -7.36
C LYS A 162 15.88 -9.65 -6.34
N ILE A 163 17.19 -9.60 -6.59
CA ILE A 163 18.20 -10.16 -5.68
C ILE A 163 18.17 -9.46 -4.32
N ALA A 164 18.02 -8.12 -4.30
CA ALA A 164 17.88 -7.38 -3.05
C ALA A 164 16.62 -7.78 -2.26
N GLU A 165 15.50 -8.04 -2.91
CA GLU A 165 14.28 -8.54 -2.27
C GLU A 165 14.46 -9.95 -1.71
N GLU A 166 15.02 -10.86 -2.51
CA GLU A 166 15.25 -12.25 -2.11
C GLU A 166 16.19 -12.38 -0.89
N TYR A 167 17.21 -11.54 -0.83
CA TYR A 167 18.14 -11.50 0.32
C TYR A 167 17.41 -11.24 1.65
N PHE A 168 16.37 -10.42 1.62
CA PHE A 168 15.55 -10.07 2.79
C PHE A 168 14.23 -10.87 2.90
N GLY A 169 14.07 -11.93 2.11
CA GLY A 169 12.86 -12.75 2.13
C GLY A 169 11.61 -12.07 1.60
N ILE A 170 11.77 -11.05 0.74
CA ILE A 170 10.66 -10.32 0.09
C ILE A 170 10.41 -10.93 -1.29
N GLU A 171 9.15 -11.19 -1.61
CA GLU A 171 8.79 -11.87 -2.87
C GLU A 171 7.94 -10.99 -3.81
N THR A 172 8.02 -9.67 -3.71
CA THR A 172 7.14 -8.77 -4.48
C THR A 172 7.37 -8.94 -5.99
N LEU A 173 8.62 -8.97 -6.43
CA LEU A 173 8.97 -9.13 -7.84
C LEU A 173 8.80 -10.57 -8.35
N LYS A 174 8.92 -11.57 -7.50
CA LYS A 174 8.70 -12.98 -7.86
C LYS A 174 7.30 -13.21 -8.45
N LYS A 175 6.32 -12.44 -7.99
CA LYS A 175 4.90 -12.52 -8.42
C LYS A 175 4.56 -11.54 -9.56
N ASN A 176 5.53 -10.76 -10.05
CA ASN A 176 5.30 -9.75 -11.08
C ASN A 176 5.68 -10.32 -12.48
N PRO A 177 4.69 -10.58 -13.38
CA PRO A 177 4.97 -11.15 -14.70
C PRO A 177 5.85 -10.25 -15.57
N LEU A 178 5.74 -8.93 -15.43
CA LEU A 178 6.58 -7.97 -16.15
C LEU A 178 8.05 -8.06 -15.71
N ALA A 179 8.30 -8.24 -14.41
CA ALA A 179 9.66 -8.44 -13.91
C ALA A 179 10.29 -9.70 -14.49
N LYS A 180 9.52 -10.80 -14.61
CA LYS A 180 9.99 -12.04 -15.22
C LYS A 180 10.42 -11.81 -16.67
N GLN A 181 9.63 -11.09 -17.46
CA GLN A 181 9.97 -10.79 -18.86
C GLN A 181 11.32 -10.08 -18.99
N TYR A 182 11.63 -9.10 -18.14
CA TYR A 182 12.94 -8.45 -18.14
C TYR A 182 14.07 -9.39 -17.71
N ILE A 183 13.86 -10.20 -16.69
CA ILE A 183 14.88 -11.10 -16.13
C ILE A 183 15.26 -12.20 -17.15
N ASP A 184 14.28 -12.70 -17.90
CA ASP A 184 14.50 -13.76 -18.89
C ASP A 184 15.35 -13.29 -20.10
N LEU A 185 15.55 -11.98 -20.28
CA LEU A 185 16.43 -11.40 -21.31
C LEU A 185 17.92 -11.36 -20.88
N LEU A 186 18.24 -11.59 -19.63
CA LEU A 186 19.62 -11.60 -19.13
C LEU A 186 20.28 -12.96 -19.36
N THR A 187 21.55 -12.92 -19.77
CA THR A 187 22.40 -14.12 -19.78
C THR A 187 22.76 -14.57 -18.36
N GLU A 188 23.12 -15.84 -18.19
CA GLU A 188 23.53 -16.35 -16.89
C GLU A 188 24.79 -15.65 -16.35
N GLU A 189 25.71 -15.26 -17.22
CA GLU A 189 26.90 -14.47 -16.83
C GLU A 189 26.51 -13.09 -16.28
N GLN A 190 25.59 -12.38 -16.95
CA GLN A 190 25.08 -11.09 -16.46
C GLN A 190 24.39 -11.24 -15.10
N LYS A 191 23.57 -12.27 -14.94
CA LYS A 191 22.90 -12.56 -13.65
C LYS A 191 23.93 -12.76 -12.54
N ARG A 192 24.93 -13.62 -12.77
CA ARG A 192 26.00 -13.89 -11.80
C ARG A 192 26.78 -12.64 -11.40
N LEU A 193 27.09 -11.77 -12.35
CA LEU A 193 27.79 -10.51 -12.08
C LEU A 193 26.93 -9.56 -11.21
N ILE A 194 25.63 -9.49 -11.47
CA ILE A 194 24.70 -8.67 -10.70
C ILE A 194 24.54 -9.24 -9.29
N GLU A 195 24.37 -10.54 -9.14
CA GLU A 195 24.26 -11.23 -7.85
C GLU A 195 25.47 -10.92 -6.95
N ASN A 196 26.67 -11.16 -7.47
CA ASN A 196 27.90 -10.87 -6.74
C ASN A 196 27.99 -9.41 -6.29
N TYR A 197 27.63 -8.48 -7.18
CA TYR A 197 27.62 -7.06 -6.85
C TYR A 197 26.58 -6.74 -5.74
N VAL A 198 25.37 -7.27 -5.85
CA VAL A 198 24.28 -6.99 -4.90
C VAL A 198 24.61 -7.59 -3.53
N TYR A 199 25.02 -8.84 -3.45
CA TYR A 199 25.41 -9.48 -2.19
C TYR A 199 26.52 -8.72 -1.48
N ASN A 200 27.58 -8.33 -2.18
CA ASN A 200 28.67 -7.52 -1.60
C ASN A 200 28.22 -6.12 -1.13
N LYS A 201 27.07 -5.64 -1.60
CA LYS A 201 26.55 -4.31 -1.25
C LYS A 201 25.56 -4.34 -0.09
N ILE A 202 24.92 -5.48 0.15
CA ILE A 202 23.87 -5.66 1.16
C ILE A 202 24.45 -6.27 2.45
N SER A 203 25.44 -7.17 2.33
CA SER A 203 26.19 -7.72 3.46
C SER A 203 26.97 -6.62 4.20
#